data_55db46e4bba156fa904278f99faeafff
#
_entry.id   55db46e4bba156fa904278f99faeafff
#
_cell.length_a   1.000
_cell.length_b   1.000
_cell.length_c   1.000
_cell.angle_alpha   90.00
_cell.angle_beta   90.00
_cell.angle_gamma   90.00
#
_symmetry.space_group_name_H-M   'P 1'
#
loop_
_entity.id
_entity.type
_entity.pdbx_description
1 polymer ?
#
loop_
_entity_poly.entity_id
_entity_poly.type
_entity_poly.pdbx_seq_one_letter_code
_entity_poly.pdbx_strand_id
1 'polypeptide(L)'
;MSGHIFRSVNPYTQQLLRTYELHTPEQVDAIISRSHNAFQNFRNTSFAERAQKAQRLGEILQTRKEEFARIISTDMGKTILQSRAEIQKSADCCFYYAANGEKLLQPKHYDVPGGKCYIVYLGPILLIQPYNFPFWLPIKACVPHLLAGDTILLKHAYDVPECASTLEEITREARFQDEFLNMFVESSDC
;
A
#
# COMPACT_ATOMS: atom_id res chain seq x y z
N MET A 1 -27.22 0.01 -15.72
CA MET A 1 -26.62 -1.14 -15.04
C MET A 1 -26.31 -0.67 -13.63
N SER A 2 -26.96 -1.24 -12.59
CA SER A 2 -26.71 -0.86 -11.19
C SER A 2 -25.28 -1.29 -10.85
N GLY A 3 -24.38 -0.34 -10.67
CA GLY A 3 -23.02 -0.62 -10.23
C GLY A 3 -23.08 -1.44 -8.93
N HIS A 4 -22.29 -2.50 -8.86
CA HIS A 4 -22.13 -3.27 -7.63
C HIS A 4 -21.51 -2.34 -6.60
N ILE A 5 -22.21 -2.18 -5.47
CA ILE A 5 -21.83 -1.25 -4.40
C ILE A 5 -21.45 -2.10 -3.18
N PHE A 6 -20.35 -1.78 -2.55
CA PHE A 6 -20.07 -2.31 -1.22
C PHE A 6 -20.01 -1.21 -0.17
N ARG A 7 -20.21 -1.58 1.09
CA ARG A 7 -20.48 -0.67 2.18
C ARG A 7 -19.49 -0.90 3.32
N SER A 8 -18.83 0.17 3.74
CA SER A 8 -18.18 0.18 5.04
C SER A 8 -19.25 0.36 6.12
N VAL A 9 -19.32 -0.56 7.04
CA VAL A 9 -20.28 -0.57 8.15
C VAL A 9 -19.49 -0.76 9.44
N ASN A 10 -19.71 0.11 10.41
CA ASN A 10 -19.09 -0.05 11.73
C ASN A 10 -19.59 -1.36 12.36
N PRO A 11 -18.72 -2.34 12.62
CA PRO A 11 -19.14 -3.65 13.10
C PRO A 11 -19.78 -3.65 14.51
N TYR A 12 -19.49 -2.63 15.31
CA TYR A 12 -20.05 -2.47 16.66
C TYR A 12 -21.41 -1.76 16.65
N THR A 13 -21.50 -0.63 15.92
CA THR A 13 -22.73 0.20 15.93
C THR A 13 -23.70 -0.15 14.80
N GLN A 14 -23.28 -0.92 13.82
CA GLN A 14 -24.01 -1.25 12.60
C GLN A 14 -24.36 -0.02 11.73
N GLN A 15 -23.73 1.10 12.00
CA GLN A 15 -23.91 2.33 11.21
C GLN A 15 -23.15 2.23 9.89
N LEU A 16 -23.81 2.62 8.82
CA LEU A 16 -23.16 2.83 7.52
C LEU A 16 -22.17 3.98 7.63
N LEU A 17 -20.91 3.72 7.36
CA LEU A 17 -19.83 4.72 7.35
C LEU A 17 -19.71 5.36 5.98
N ARG A 18 -19.57 4.54 4.95
CA ARG A 18 -19.39 4.99 3.57
C ARG A 18 -19.80 3.92 2.57
N THR A 19 -20.09 4.35 1.36
CA THR A 19 -20.40 3.48 0.22
C THR A 19 -19.31 3.63 -0.83
N TYR A 20 -18.92 2.52 -1.44
CA TYR A 20 -17.90 2.44 -2.47
C TYR A 20 -18.48 1.77 -3.71
N GLU A 21 -18.13 2.29 -4.88
CA GLU A 21 -18.45 1.65 -6.15
C GLU A 21 -17.33 0.70 -6.54
N LEU A 22 -17.70 -0.47 -7.03
CA LEU A 22 -16.74 -1.40 -7.61
C LEU A 22 -16.26 -0.86 -8.97
N HIS A 23 -14.99 -1.05 -9.25
CA HIS A 23 -14.45 -0.74 -10.56
C HIS A 23 -14.99 -1.72 -11.61
N THR A 24 -15.37 -1.19 -12.77
CA THR A 24 -15.70 -2.03 -13.93
C THR A 24 -14.41 -2.67 -14.48
N PRO A 25 -14.53 -3.75 -15.29
CA PRO A 25 -13.36 -4.34 -15.95
C PRO A 25 -12.52 -3.31 -16.72
N GLU A 26 -13.16 -2.38 -17.42
CA GLU A 26 -12.47 -1.33 -18.18
C GLU A 26 -11.73 -0.35 -17.26
N GLN A 27 -12.29 -0.05 -16.09
CA GLN A 27 -11.62 0.78 -15.07
C GLN A 27 -10.41 0.03 -14.47
N VAL A 28 -10.54 -1.27 -14.23
CA VAL A 28 -9.42 -2.11 -13.75
C VAL A 28 -8.30 -2.13 -14.78
N ASP A 29 -8.61 -2.33 -16.06
CA ASP A 29 -7.61 -2.29 -17.15
C ASP A 29 -6.93 -0.92 -17.24
N ALA A 30 -7.68 0.17 -17.06
CA ALA A 30 -7.13 1.51 -17.02
C ALA A 30 -6.19 1.72 -15.81
N ILE A 31 -6.53 1.21 -14.62
CA ILE A 31 -5.70 1.27 -13.41
C ILE A 31 -4.39 0.48 -13.62
N ILE A 32 -4.47 -0.72 -14.19
CA ILE A 32 -3.30 -1.55 -14.50
C ILE A 32 -2.39 -0.81 -15.50
N SER A 33 -2.97 -0.24 -16.55
CA SER A 33 -2.23 0.52 -17.56
C SER A 33 -1.53 1.76 -16.96
N ARG A 34 -2.22 2.48 -16.06
CA ARG A 34 -1.64 3.63 -15.34
C ARG A 34 -0.46 3.19 -14.48
N SER A 35 -0.60 2.10 -13.70
CA SER A 35 0.48 1.56 -12.88
C SER A 35 1.67 1.13 -13.72
N HIS A 36 1.44 0.49 -14.88
CA HIS A 36 2.51 0.12 -15.80
C HIS A 36 3.24 1.35 -16.35
N ASN A 37 2.52 2.39 -16.77
CA ASN A 37 3.11 3.63 -17.28
C ASN A 37 3.91 4.35 -16.18
N ALA A 38 3.38 4.40 -14.96
CA ALA A 38 4.10 4.95 -13.82
C ALA A 38 5.40 4.18 -13.56
N PHE A 39 5.36 2.85 -13.61
CA PHE A 39 6.53 2.00 -13.45
C PHE A 39 7.65 2.34 -14.45
N GLN A 40 7.35 2.61 -15.73
CA GLN A 40 8.37 2.94 -16.74
C GLN A 40 9.21 4.16 -16.35
N ASN A 41 8.64 5.11 -15.64
CA ASN A 41 9.34 6.29 -15.12
C ASN A 41 9.96 6.02 -13.75
N PHE A 42 9.19 5.42 -12.84
CA PHE A 42 9.56 5.24 -11.45
C PHE A 42 10.78 4.34 -11.26
N ARG A 43 10.92 3.27 -12.04
CA ARG A 43 12.09 2.39 -12.02
C ARG A 43 13.42 3.10 -12.28
N ASN A 44 13.39 4.25 -12.95
CA ASN A 44 14.57 5.05 -13.30
C ASN A 44 14.89 6.12 -12.24
N THR A 45 14.05 6.30 -11.22
CA THR A 45 14.33 7.23 -10.12
C THR A 45 15.44 6.70 -9.22
N SER A 46 16.15 7.61 -8.55
CA SER A 46 17.19 7.20 -7.62
C SER A 46 16.60 6.55 -6.37
N PHE A 47 17.41 5.72 -5.68
CA PHE A 47 17.01 5.19 -4.37
C PHE A 47 16.69 6.32 -3.39
N ALA A 48 17.50 7.38 -3.38
CA ALA A 48 17.31 8.52 -2.47
C ALA A 48 15.94 9.20 -2.63
N GLU A 49 15.46 9.36 -3.88
CA GLU A 49 14.12 9.91 -4.14
C GLU A 49 13.02 8.97 -3.60
N ARG A 50 13.15 7.67 -3.82
CA ARG A 50 12.18 6.68 -3.30
C ARG A 50 12.21 6.60 -1.78
N ALA A 51 13.41 6.64 -1.18
CA ALA A 51 13.59 6.67 0.28
C ALA A 51 12.96 7.92 0.91
N GLN A 52 13.08 9.08 0.27
CA GLN A 52 12.44 10.31 0.74
C GLN A 52 10.91 10.20 0.73
N LYS A 53 10.32 9.59 -0.30
CA LYS A 53 8.88 9.33 -0.36
C LYS A 53 8.45 8.37 0.76
N ALA A 54 9.20 7.28 1.00
CA ALA A 54 8.93 6.33 2.08
C ALA A 54 9.07 6.96 3.47
N GLN A 55 10.09 7.80 3.67
CA GLN A 55 10.27 8.58 4.89
C GLN A 55 9.05 9.47 5.15
N ARG A 56 8.58 10.21 4.14
CA ARG A 56 7.39 11.06 4.23
C ARG A 56 6.13 10.25 4.55
N LEU A 57 5.96 9.06 3.98
CA LEU A 57 4.84 8.17 4.32
C LEU A 57 4.87 7.78 5.81
N GLY A 58 6.06 7.45 6.35
CA GLY A 58 6.26 7.18 7.77
C GLY A 58 5.89 8.37 8.66
N GLU A 59 6.29 9.58 8.26
CA GLU A 59 5.97 10.82 8.97
C GLU A 59 4.46 11.11 9.00
N ILE A 60 3.76 10.91 7.87
CA ILE A 60 2.30 11.03 7.79
C ILE A 60 1.63 10.04 8.74
N LEU A 61 2.02 8.76 8.69
CA LEU A 61 1.49 7.72 9.56
C LEU A 61 1.72 8.04 11.04
N GLN A 62 2.90 8.53 11.39
CA GLN A 62 3.24 8.87 12.78
C GLN A 62 2.46 10.11 13.28
N THR A 63 2.40 11.15 12.47
CA THR A 63 1.78 12.43 12.85
C THR A 63 0.25 12.29 12.96
N ARG A 64 -0.38 11.54 12.06
CA ARG A 64 -1.84 11.31 12.02
C ARG A 64 -2.24 9.98 12.65
N LYS A 65 -1.42 9.43 13.54
CA LYS A 65 -1.63 8.10 14.16
C LYS A 65 -3.02 7.92 14.77
N GLU A 66 -3.51 8.90 15.50
CA GLU A 66 -4.83 8.82 16.15
C GLU A 66 -5.98 8.77 15.14
N GLU A 67 -5.87 9.51 14.06
CA GLU A 67 -6.85 9.51 12.98
C GLU A 67 -6.94 8.13 12.33
N PHE A 68 -5.80 7.59 11.88
CA PHE A 68 -5.78 6.28 11.23
C PHE A 68 -6.14 5.13 12.18
N ALA A 69 -5.74 5.22 13.46
CA ALA A 69 -6.16 4.24 14.46
C ALA A 69 -7.68 4.23 14.66
N ARG A 70 -8.35 5.39 14.59
CA ARG A 70 -9.81 5.47 14.63
C ARG A 70 -10.44 4.85 13.37
N ILE A 71 -9.89 5.10 12.18
CA ILE A 71 -10.35 4.49 10.94
C ILE A 71 -10.31 2.95 11.06
N ILE A 72 -9.19 2.37 11.50
CA ILE A 72 -9.09 0.93 11.72
C ILE A 72 -10.15 0.45 12.72
N SER A 73 -10.34 1.16 13.82
CA SER A 73 -11.28 0.75 14.87
C SER A 73 -12.74 0.82 14.40
N THR A 74 -13.10 1.79 13.56
CA THR A 74 -14.47 1.97 13.07
C THR A 74 -14.77 1.08 11.86
N ASP A 75 -13.81 0.86 10.98
CA ASP A 75 -13.97 0.09 9.73
C ASP A 75 -13.89 -1.43 9.99
N MET A 76 -12.98 -1.84 10.89
CA MET A 76 -12.66 -3.26 11.12
C MET A 76 -13.09 -3.77 12.52
N GLY A 77 -13.32 -2.89 13.49
CA GLY A 77 -13.69 -3.27 14.87
C GLY A 77 -12.50 -3.60 15.80
N LYS A 78 -11.26 -3.32 15.39
CA LYS A 78 -10.08 -3.51 16.23
C LYS A 78 -10.07 -2.54 17.41
N THR A 79 -9.56 -2.98 18.57
CA THR A 79 -9.41 -2.07 19.72
C THR A 79 -8.50 -0.91 19.40
N ILE A 80 -8.80 0.28 19.89
CA ILE A 80 -8.02 1.49 19.60
C ILE A 80 -6.54 1.35 20.01
N LEU A 81 -6.27 0.60 21.08
CA LEU A 81 -4.90 0.33 21.52
C LEU A 81 -4.11 -0.48 20.48
N GLN A 82 -4.73 -1.53 19.95
CA GLN A 82 -4.11 -2.36 18.90
C GLN A 82 -3.98 -1.60 17.58
N SER A 83 -4.97 -0.76 17.24
CA SER A 83 -4.94 0.09 16.05
C SER A 83 -3.79 1.11 16.11
N ARG A 84 -3.58 1.75 17.27
CA ARG A 84 -2.42 2.64 17.49
C ARG A 84 -1.09 1.93 17.32
N ALA A 85 -0.97 0.71 17.86
CA ALA A 85 0.24 -0.10 17.74
C ALA A 85 0.49 -0.52 16.27
N GLU A 86 -0.57 -0.81 15.52
CA GLU A 86 -0.48 -1.15 14.10
C GLU A 86 0.03 0.03 13.25
N ILE A 87 -0.52 1.24 13.46
CA ILE A 87 -0.06 2.43 12.74
C ILE A 87 1.39 2.76 13.11
N GLN A 88 1.76 2.67 14.39
CA GLN A 88 3.17 2.89 14.80
C GLN A 88 4.10 1.91 14.10
N LYS A 89 3.76 0.63 14.11
CA LYS A 89 4.55 -0.41 13.43
C LYS A 89 4.66 -0.15 11.92
N SER A 90 3.62 0.36 11.29
CA SER A 90 3.62 0.73 9.87
C SER A 90 4.55 1.91 9.60
N ALA A 91 4.55 2.92 10.45
CA ALA A 91 5.48 4.06 10.36
C ALA A 91 6.94 3.61 10.54
N ASP A 92 7.20 2.78 11.56
CA ASP A 92 8.54 2.25 11.84
C ASP A 92 9.09 1.43 10.65
N CYS A 93 8.22 0.70 9.96
CA CYS A 93 8.57 -0.04 8.73
C CYS A 93 9.03 0.91 7.62
N CYS A 94 8.32 2.02 7.40
CA CYS A 94 8.70 3.03 6.42
C CYS A 94 10.07 3.63 6.75
N PHE A 95 10.31 4.01 8.00
CA PHE A 95 11.58 4.57 8.45
C PHE A 95 12.73 3.57 8.32
N TYR A 96 12.49 2.32 8.72
CA TYR A 96 13.49 1.28 8.62
C TYR A 96 13.96 1.07 7.18
N TYR A 97 13.05 0.91 6.24
CA TYR A 97 13.39 0.67 4.85
C TYR A 97 13.93 1.92 4.15
N ALA A 98 13.45 3.12 4.49
CA ALA A 98 14.03 4.36 3.98
C ALA A 98 15.51 4.51 4.38
N ALA A 99 15.87 4.12 5.61
CA ALA A 99 17.24 4.22 6.12
C ALA A 99 18.17 3.07 5.67
N ASN A 100 17.61 1.85 5.47
CA ASN A 100 18.44 0.65 5.26
C ASN A 100 18.29 0.04 3.86
N GLY A 101 17.27 0.43 3.09
CA GLY A 101 16.92 -0.24 1.84
C GLY A 101 18.01 -0.19 0.79
N GLU A 102 18.77 0.91 0.69
CA GLU A 102 19.87 1.03 -0.25
C GLU A 102 20.92 -0.07 -0.03
N LYS A 103 21.29 -0.31 1.23
CA LYS A 103 22.22 -1.39 1.59
C LYS A 103 21.64 -2.77 1.28
N LEU A 104 20.34 -2.97 1.48
CA LEU A 104 19.67 -4.25 1.21
C LEU A 104 19.58 -4.55 -0.30
N LEU A 105 19.52 -3.51 -1.12
CA LEU A 105 19.43 -3.60 -2.58
C LEU A 105 20.82 -3.58 -3.29
N GLN A 106 21.92 -3.49 -2.54
CA GLN A 106 23.25 -3.52 -3.14
C GLN A 106 23.50 -4.84 -3.88
N PRO A 107 24.18 -4.78 -5.04
CA PRO A 107 24.61 -5.98 -5.75
C PRO A 107 25.48 -6.88 -4.86
N LYS A 108 25.22 -8.17 -4.88
CA LYS A 108 26.04 -9.16 -4.18
C LYS A 108 27.11 -9.70 -5.13
N HIS A 109 28.35 -9.68 -4.69
CA HIS A 109 29.45 -10.32 -5.36
C HIS A 109 29.59 -11.77 -4.89
N TYR A 110 29.78 -12.68 -5.81
CA TYR A 110 30.07 -14.08 -5.53
C TYR A 110 31.49 -14.42 -6.00
N ASP A 111 32.15 -15.29 -5.28
CA ASP A 111 33.53 -15.69 -5.56
C ASP A 111 33.59 -16.74 -6.70
N VAL A 112 33.07 -16.33 -7.85
CA VAL A 112 33.13 -17.07 -9.11
C VAL A 112 33.48 -16.08 -10.24
N PRO A 113 34.26 -16.49 -11.24
CA PRO A 113 34.65 -15.62 -12.34
C PRO A 113 33.44 -14.94 -13.00
N GLY A 114 33.39 -13.60 -12.96
CA GLY A 114 32.30 -12.81 -13.49
C GLY A 114 30.97 -12.84 -12.67
N GLY A 115 30.98 -13.50 -11.50
CA GLY A 115 29.78 -13.68 -10.68
C GLY A 115 29.34 -12.40 -9.96
N LYS A 116 28.26 -11.78 -10.48
CA LYS A 116 27.56 -10.67 -9.84
C LYS A 116 26.07 -10.98 -9.83
N CYS A 117 25.41 -10.74 -8.70
CA CYS A 117 23.96 -10.80 -8.58
C CYS A 117 23.42 -9.38 -8.37
N TYR A 118 22.48 -9.00 -9.19
CA TYR A 118 21.78 -7.72 -9.08
C TYR A 118 20.35 -7.94 -8.56
N ILE A 119 19.89 -7.07 -7.66
CA ILE A 119 18.49 -6.97 -7.30
C ILE A 119 17.90 -5.93 -8.25
N VAL A 120 16.88 -6.34 -9.00
CA VAL A 120 16.21 -5.50 -9.98
C VAL A 120 14.71 -5.44 -9.68
N TYR A 121 14.06 -4.40 -10.17
CA TYR A 121 12.60 -4.27 -10.12
C TYR A 121 11.91 -5.37 -10.94
N LEU A 122 10.67 -5.70 -10.55
CA LEU A 122 9.82 -6.67 -11.23
C LEU A 122 8.78 -6.00 -12.14
N GLY A 123 8.23 -4.87 -11.71
CA GLY A 123 7.14 -4.18 -12.40
C GLY A 123 5.99 -3.83 -11.47
N PRO A 124 4.76 -3.68 -11.99
CA PRO A 124 3.57 -3.58 -11.17
C PRO A 124 3.34 -4.85 -10.35
N ILE A 125 3.22 -4.72 -9.04
CA ILE A 125 2.99 -5.81 -8.10
C ILE A 125 1.55 -5.75 -7.61
N LEU A 126 0.81 -6.84 -7.80
CA LEU A 126 -0.52 -6.99 -7.21
C LEU A 126 -0.40 -7.48 -5.77
N LEU A 127 -0.92 -6.70 -4.83
CA LEU A 127 -1.05 -7.05 -3.42
C LEU A 127 -2.51 -7.37 -3.10
N ILE A 128 -2.78 -8.63 -2.78
CA ILE A 128 -4.08 -9.07 -2.26
C ILE A 128 -3.94 -9.18 -0.74
N GLN A 129 -4.66 -8.34 0.01
CA GLN A 129 -4.44 -8.19 1.45
C GLN A 129 -5.70 -8.49 2.26
N PRO A 130 -5.57 -9.21 3.38
CA PRO A 130 -6.67 -9.53 4.28
C PRO A 130 -7.02 -8.36 5.19
N TYR A 131 -8.19 -8.43 5.84
CA TYR A 131 -8.76 -7.36 6.68
C TYR A 131 -8.10 -7.20 8.05
N ASN A 132 -7.45 -8.24 8.58
CA ASN A 132 -7.07 -8.30 10.01
C ASN A 132 -5.93 -7.35 10.44
N PHE A 133 -5.12 -6.87 9.50
CA PHE A 133 -4.12 -5.83 9.71
C PHE A 133 -4.12 -4.85 8.52
N PRO A 134 -5.16 -3.98 8.46
CA PRO A 134 -5.48 -3.24 7.23
C PRO A 134 -4.46 -2.19 6.82
N PHE A 135 -3.61 -1.72 7.71
CA PHE A 135 -2.48 -0.84 7.37
C PHE A 135 -1.16 -1.60 7.34
N TRP A 136 -0.91 -2.43 8.35
CA TRP A 136 0.38 -3.09 8.49
C TRP A 136 0.72 -4.02 7.33
N LEU A 137 -0.21 -4.87 6.90
CA LEU A 137 0.09 -5.84 5.84
C LEU A 137 0.33 -5.18 4.48
N PRO A 138 -0.47 -4.20 4.03
CA PRO A 138 -0.16 -3.43 2.83
C PRO A 138 1.18 -2.69 2.93
N ILE A 139 1.44 -1.95 4.02
CA ILE A 139 2.67 -1.17 4.19
C ILE A 139 3.90 -2.08 4.22
N LYS A 140 3.86 -3.17 4.99
CA LYS A 140 4.94 -4.16 5.06
C LYS A 140 5.29 -4.74 3.69
N ALA A 141 4.29 -4.95 2.84
CA ALA A 141 4.50 -5.49 1.51
C ALA A 141 4.91 -4.41 0.50
N CYS A 142 4.23 -3.25 0.48
CA CYS A 142 4.46 -2.25 -0.56
C CYS A 142 5.78 -1.49 -0.40
N VAL A 143 6.20 -1.14 0.82
CA VAL A 143 7.37 -0.26 1.01
C VAL A 143 8.66 -0.86 0.45
N PRO A 144 9.01 -2.14 0.68
CA PRO A 144 10.20 -2.74 0.05
C PRO A 144 10.16 -2.72 -1.48
N HIS A 145 8.99 -3.01 -2.07
CA HIS A 145 8.80 -3.01 -3.52
C HIS A 145 8.91 -1.60 -4.11
N LEU A 146 8.26 -0.61 -3.50
CA LEU A 146 8.38 0.80 -3.91
C LEU A 146 9.85 1.26 -3.87
N LEU A 147 10.61 0.86 -2.85
CA LEU A 147 12.04 1.19 -2.76
C LEU A 147 12.89 0.44 -3.77
N ALA A 148 12.49 -0.76 -4.18
CA ALA A 148 13.13 -1.47 -5.29
C ALA A 148 12.85 -0.82 -6.66
N GLY A 149 11.80 0.00 -6.78
CA GLY A 149 11.40 0.67 -8.01
C GLY A 149 10.18 0.04 -8.70
N ASP A 150 9.48 -0.84 -8.00
CA ASP A 150 8.21 -1.42 -8.42
C ASP A 150 7.05 -0.46 -8.15
N THR A 151 5.94 -0.66 -8.86
CA THR A 151 4.65 0.00 -8.55
C THR A 151 3.68 -1.00 -7.93
N ILE A 152 2.67 -0.50 -7.24
CA ILE A 152 1.76 -1.30 -6.42
C ILE A 152 0.32 -1.15 -6.91
N LEU A 153 -0.34 -2.28 -7.08
CA LEU A 153 -1.78 -2.40 -7.23
C LEU A 153 -2.32 -3.09 -5.99
N LEU A 154 -3.09 -2.39 -5.17
CA LEU A 154 -3.67 -2.94 -3.96
C LEU A 154 -5.09 -3.43 -4.23
N LYS A 155 -5.34 -4.73 -4.03
CA LYS A 155 -6.68 -5.29 -3.83
C LYS A 155 -6.84 -5.62 -2.35
N HIS A 156 -7.47 -4.73 -1.60
CA HIS A 156 -7.73 -4.97 -0.18
C HIS A 156 -8.97 -5.83 0.04
N ALA A 157 -9.12 -6.39 1.26
CA ALA A 157 -10.38 -7.04 1.64
C ALA A 157 -11.54 -6.04 1.59
N TYR A 158 -12.69 -6.52 1.15
CA TYR A 158 -13.90 -5.69 1.00
C TYR A 158 -14.48 -5.20 2.34
N ASP A 159 -14.09 -5.85 3.45
CA ASP A 159 -14.53 -5.50 4.81
C ASP A 159 -13.88 -4.22 5.36
N VAL A 160 -12.81 -3.72 4.73
CA VAL A 160 -12.02 -2.57 5.21
C VAL A 160 -11.75 -1.54 4.10
N PRO A 161 -12.80 -1.08 3.39
CA PRO A 161 -12.64 -0.20 2.24
C PRO A 161 -12.18 1.21 2.62
N GLU A 162 -12.51 1.70 3.80
CA GLU A 162 -12.04 3.00 4.29
C GLU A 162 -10.53 2.97 4.53
N CYS A 163 -10.02 1.87 5.10
CA CYS A 163 -8.57 1.66 5.25
C CYS A 163 -7.86 1.64 3.90
N ALA A 164 -8.44 0.95 2.89
CA ALA A 164 -7.89 0.87 1.55
C ALA A 164 -7.82 2.24 0.86
N SER A 165 -8.91 3.01 0.92
CA SER A 165 -8.99 4.37 0.38
C SER A 165 -7.98 5.31 1.06
N THR A 166 -7.90 5.24 2.39
CA THR A 166 -6.96 6.03 3.17
C THR A 166 -5.51 5.72 2.81
N LEU A 167 -5.16 4.46 2.58
CA LEU A 167 -3.81 4.07 2.14
C LEU A 167 -3.44 4.72 0.80
N GLU A 168 -4.34 4.74 -0.18
CA GLU A 168 -4.09 5.41 -1.44
C GLU A 168 -3.94 6.93 -1.27
N GLU A 169 -4.77 7.55 -0.42
CA GLU A 169 -4.69 8.98 -0.13
C GLU A 169 -3.34 9.37 0.49
N ILE A 170 -2.90 8.66 1.53
CA ILE A 170 -1.64 8.97 2.22
C ILE A 170 -0.40 8.64 1.39
N THR A 171 -0.45 7.62 0.54
CA THR A 171 0.64 7.34 -0.39
C THR A 171 0.76 8.42 -1.46
N ARG A 172 -0.36 8.94 -1.96
CA ARG A 172 -0.37 10.11 -2.84
C ARG A 172 0.15 11.37 -2.16
N GLU A 173 -0.24 11.62 -0.90
CA GLU A 173 0.31 12.72 -0.07
C GLU A 173 1.82 12.58 0.14
N ALA A 174 2.31 11.33 0.28
CA ALA A 174 3.73 11.01 0.35
C ALA A 174 4.46 11.09 -1.01
N ARG A 175 3.74 11.50 -2.07
CA ARG A 175 4.21 11.66 -3.45
C ARG A 175 4.44 10.36 -4.22
N PHE A 176 3.85 9.25 -3.78
CA PHE A 176 3.64 8.07 -4.60
C PHE A 176 2.29 8.25 -5.33
N GLN A 177 2.30 8.81 -6.51
CA GLN A 177 1.06 9.07 -7.27
C GLN A 177 0.49 7.77 -7.86
N ASP A 178 0.77 7.52 -9.12
CA ASP A 178 0.32 6.31 -9.81
C ASP A 178 1.21 5.09 -9.50
N GLU A 179 2.20 5.25 -8.63
CA GLU A 179 3.03 4.15 -8.12
C GLU A 179 2.33 3.29 -7.05
N PHE A 180 1.23 3.80 -6.47
CA PHE A 180 0.37 3.04 -5.57
C PHE A 180 -1.10 3.35 -5.90
N LEU A 181 -1.83 2.36 -6.40
CA LEU A 181 -3.23 2.47 -6.77
C LEU A 181 -4.05 1.37 -6.10
N ASN A 182 -5.23 1.74 -5.62
CA ASN A 182 -6.16 0.80 -5.03
C ASN A 182 -7.21 0.36 -6.07
N MET A 183 -7.59 -0.91 -6.01
CA MET A 183 -8.62 -1.51 -6.86
C MET A 183 -9.76 -2.05 -6.01
N PHE A 184 -10.95 -1.53 -6.22
CA PHE A 184 -12.18 -2.05 -5.65
C PHE A 184 -12.80 -3.05 -6.63
N VAL A 185 -12.49 -4.31 -6.46
CA VAL A 185 -13.00 -5.40 -7.31
C VAL A 185 -13.70 -6.45 -6.47
N GLU A 186 -14.75 -7.04 -7.02
CA GLU A 186 -15.44 -8.16 -6.39
C GLU A 186 -14.48 -9.35 -6.27
N SER A 187 -14.45 -9.98 -5.12
CA SER A 187 -13.85 -11.30 -5.02
C SER A 187 -14.91 -12.26 -5.55
N SER A 188 -14.72 -12.78 -6.75
CA SER A 188 -15.44 -13.98 -7.15
C SER A 188 -15.20 -15.02 -6.07
N ASP A 189 -16.28 -15.56 -5.54
CA ASP A 189 -16.37 -16.51 -4.45
C ASP A 189 -15.11 -17.38 -4.28
N CYS A 190 -14.42 -17.18 -3.14
CA CYS A 190 -13.50 -18.16 -2.59
C CYS A 190 -14.28 -19.19 -1.79
#